data_159c1f64e153991964c5ee7e19451e32
#
_entry.id   159c1f64e153991964c5ee7e19451e32
#
_cell.length_a   1.000
_cell.length_b   1.000
_cell.length_c   1.000
_cell.angle_alpha   90.00
_cell.angle_beta   90.00
_cell.angle_gamma   90.00
#
_symmetry.space_group_name_H-M   'P 1'
#
loop_
_entity.id
_entity.type
_entity.pdbx_description
1 polymer ?
#
loop_
_entity_poly.entity_id
_entity_poly.type
_entity_poly.pdbx_seq_one_letter_code
_entity_poly.pdbx_strand_id
1 'polypeptide(L)'
;GTIDASASKTGGYGAIDNYGTLTIENGTYTGSVDASGASIKNRPDSVLKIQDGTFNGAVTAVYNAGKTYIYDGTFDCRSCSSCNSSSWGYTIQSHQDSEESAKPELYFYNGTVIGVQGAFSTSAGYSEVRDGEFKTVACDKHSNGSSAFYALYVAGESGEVECNVYGGEFTSISKVAAFVGNSNDVGDKEEALAHIYG
;
A
#
# COMPACT_ATOMS: atom_id res chain seq x y z
N GLY A 1 14.39 0.88 -17.14
CA GLY A 1 14.94 2.18 -16.69
C GLY A 1 14.91 2.32 -15.17
N THR A 2 15.50 3.40 -14.68
CA THR A 2 15.53 3.73 -13.25
C THR A 2 15.03 5.14 -13.03
N ILE A 3 14.13 5.34 -12.07
CA ILE A 3 13.74 6.66 -11.56
C ILE A 3 14.01 6.65 -10.05
N ASP A 4 14.88 7.57 -9.60
CA ASP A 4 15.34 7.62 -8.22
C ASP A 4 15.08 8.99 -7.59
N ALA A 5 14.20 9.03 -6.61
CA ALA A 5 13.87 10.19 -5.80
C ALA A 5 14.36 10.06 -4.34
N SER A 6 15.29 9.13 -4.06
CA SER A 6 15.80 8.85 -2.72
C SER A 6 16.47 10.06 -2.05
N ALA A 7 17.00 11.00 -2.84
CA ALA A 7 17.59 12.24 -2.33
C ALA A 7 16.56 13.29 -1.88
N SER A 8 15.29 13.12 -2.20
CA SER A 8 14.23 14.03 -1.76
C SER A 8 14.02 13.91 -0.25
N LYS A 9 14.10 15.04 0.45
CA LYS A 9 13.89 15.13 1.91
C LYS A 9 12.61 15.86 2.27
N THR A 10 11.84 16.30 1.28
CA THR A 10 10.57 17.00 1.49
C THR A 10 9.43 16.00 1.37
N GLY A 11 8.64 15.89 2.43
CA GLY A 11 7.54 14.95 2.49
C GLY A 11 6.52 15.08 1.38
N GLY A 12 5.92 13.97 1.02
CA GLY A 12 4.79 13.90 0.10
C GLY A 12 5.13 13.67 -1.37
N TYR A 13 6.40 13.72 -1.79
CA TYR A 13 6.81 13.49 -3.18
C TYR A 13 7.38 12.09 -3.38
N GLY A 14 6.93 11.40 -4.43
CA GLY A 14 7.42 10.11 -4.87
C GLY A 14 8.35 10.21 -6.08
N ALA A 15 8.76 9.08 -6.61
CA ALA A 15 9.44 9.03 -7.89
C ALA A 15 8.48 9.41 -9.04
N ILE A 16 7.20 9.03 -8.91
CA ILE A 16 6.16 9.31 -9.90
C ILE A 16 4.88 9.80 -9.20
N ASP A 17 4.31 10.87 -9.72
CA ASP A 17 2.98 11.37 -9.36
C ASP A 17 2.09 11.30 -10.61
N ASN A 18 1.14 10.36 -10.65
CA ASN A 18 0.31 10.08 -11.83
C ASN A 18 -1.04 10.78 -11.72
N TYR A 19 -1.30 11.69 -12.66
CA TYR A 19 -2.58 12.40 -12.83
C TYR A 19 -3.32 11.99 -14.11
N GLY A 20 -2.90 10.92 -14.78
CA GLY A 20 -3.47 10.49 -16.05
C GLY A 20 -3.46 8.98 -16.19
N THR A 21 -3.13 8.49 -17.37
CA THR A 21 -2.98 7.06 -17.61
C THR A 21 -1.49 6.73 -17.77
N LEU A 22 -0.98 5.88 -16.88
CA LEU A 22 0.41 5.44 -16.87
C LEU A 22 0.47 3.92 -16.97
N THR A 23 1.35 3.43 -17.85
CA THR A 23 1.73 2.01 -17.89
C THR A 23 3.23 1.89 -17.62
N ILE A 24 3.58 1.03 -16.67
CA ILE A 24 4.95 0.66 -16.32
C ILE A 24 5.16 -0.78 -16.77
N GLU A 25 6.02 -0.96 -17.76
CA GLU A 25 6.36 -2.31 -18.28
C GLU A 25 7.37 -3.01 -17.36
N ASN A 26 8.41 -2.29 -16.94
CA ASN A 26 9.45 -2.75 -16.01
C ASN A 26 10.37 -1.58 -15.61
N GLY A 27 11.16 -1.79 -14.57
CA GLY A 27 12.14 -0.79 -14.12
C GLY A 27 12.34 -0.79 -12.62
N THR A 28 13.18 0.14 -12.14
CA THR A 28 13.40 0.37 -10.71
C THR A 28 12.96 1.79 -10.35
N TYR A 29 12.11 1.90 -9.37
CA TYR A 29 11.50 3.14 -8.91
C TYR A 29 11.73 3.30 -7.42
N THR A 30 12.50 4.31 -7.04
CA THR A 30 12.81 4.56 -5.63
C THR A 30 12.16 5.88 -5.20
N GLY A 31 11.28 5.80 -4.26
CA GLY A 31 10.61 6.95 -3.66
C GLY A 31 11.51 7.71 -2.69
N SER A 32 10.96 8.77 -2.10
CA SER A 32 11.64 9.53 -1.07
C SER A 32 12.01 8.65 0.13
N VAL A 33 13.14 8.95 0.76
CA VAL A 33 13.52 8.35 2.05
C VAL A 33 12.72 8.92 3.22
N ASP A 34 11.92 9.95 2.98
CA ASP A 34 10.96 10.48 3.95
C ASP A 34 9.75 9.54 4.06
N ALA A 35 9.33 9.26 5.29
CA ALA A 35 8.23 8.36 5.59
C ALA A 35 6.86 8.72 4.97
N SER A 36 6.69 9.97 4.55
CA SER A 36 5.44 10.44 3.91
C SER A 36 5.42 10.26 2.39
N GLY A 37 6.54 9.83 1.77
CA GLY A 37 6.66 9.68 0.31
C GLY A 37 6.39 8.25 -0.16
N ALA A 38 5.58 8.10 -1.22
CA ALA A 38 5.44 6.85 -1.95
C ALA A 38 6.39 6.80 -3.16
N SER A 39 6.77 5.61 -3.65
CA SER A 39 7.47 5.53 -4.93
C SER A 39 6.55 5.99 -6.07
N ILE A 40 5.30 5.57 -6.04
CA ILE A 40 4.28 6.01 -6.99
C ILE A 40 3.04 6.46 -6.23
N LYS A 41 2.53 7.65 -6.58
CA LYS A 41 1.20 8.12 -6.22
C LYS A 41 0.29 8.07 -7.43
N ASN A 42 -0.75 7.26 -7.38
CA ASN A 42 -1.82 7.24 -8.36
C ASN A 42 -2.97 8.09 -7.84
N ARG A 43 -3.19 9.24 -8.45
CA ARG A 43 -4.15 10.26 -7.99
C ARG A 43 -5.59 9.88 -8.31
N PRO A 44 -6.59 10.55 -7.70
CA PRO A 44 -7.99 10.37 -8.10
C PRO A 44 -8.19 10.53 -9.61
N ASP A 45 -9.11 9.76 -10.18
CA ASP A 45 -9.47 9.74 -11.61
C ASP A 45 -8.32 9.32 -12.56
N SER A 46 -7.19 8.88 -12.02
CA SER A 46 -6.06 8.38 -12.82
C SER A 46 -6.01 6.85 -12.90
N VAL A 47 -5.31 6.34 -13.91
CA VAL A 47 -5.14 4.91 -14.16
C VAL A 47 -3.66 4.56 -14.15
N LEU A 48 -3.29 3.60 -13.30
CA LEU A 48 -1.95 3.03 -13.23
C LEU A 48 -1.99 1.55 -13.60
N LYS A 49 -1.09 1.13 -14.50
CA LYS A 49 -0.86 -0.27 -14.84
C LYS A 49 0.61 -0.60 -14.60
N ILE A 50 0.89 -1.59 -13.77
CA ILE A 50 2.23 -2.10 -13.51
C ILE A 50 2.28 -3.53 -14.04
N GLN A 51 3.08 -3.76 -15.10
CA GLN A 51 3.29 -5.10 -15.67
C GLN A 51 4.32 -5.86 -14.83
N ASP A 52 5.42 -5.17 -14.46
CA ASP A 52 6.50 -5.69 -13.62
C ASP A 52 7.37 -4.51 -13.13
N GLY A 53 8.33 -4.79 -12.24
CA GLY A 53 9.31 -3.81 -11.77
C GLY A 53 9.64 -3.93 -10.29
N THR A 54 10.58 -3.09 -9.85
CA THR A 54 10.97 -2.98 -8.45
C THR A 54 10.64 -1.59 -7.92
N PHE A 55 9.88 -1.53 -6.85
CA PHE A 55 9.36 -0.31 -6.26
C PHE A 55 9.80 -0.22 -4.80
N ASN A 56 10.70 0.72 -4.51
CA ASN A 56 11.26 0.92 -3.19
C ASN A 56 10.76 2.23 -2.58
N GLY A 57 10.21 2.17 -1.39
CA GLY A 57 9.76 3.33 -0.64
C GLY A 57 10.27 3.31 0.79
N ALA A 58 10.17 4.43 1.51
CA ALA A 58 10.46 4.44 2.93
C ALA A 58 9.41 3.65 3.73
N VAL A 59 8.13 3.86 3.42
CA VAL A 59 6.99 3.20 4.05
C VAL A 59 6.02 2.67 2.99
N THR A 60 5.78 3.45 1.94
CA THR A 60 4.83 3.13 0.87
C THR A 60 5.54 3.06 -0.48
N ALA A 61 5.34 1.99 -1.21
CA ALA A 61 5.76 1.85 -2.60
C ALA A 61 4.68 2.38 -3.56
N VAL A 62 3.43 1.95 -3.36
CA VAL A 62 2.30 2.42 -4.19
C VAL A 62 1.21 2.99 -3.30
N TYR A 63 0.90 4.26 -3.51
CA TYR A 63 -0.30 4.91 -2.98
C TYR A 63 -1.33 5.04 -4.09
N ASN A 64 -2.49 4.42 -3.92
CA ASN A 64 -3.57 4.43 -4.89
C ASN A 64 -4.79 5.18 -4.37
N ALA A 65 -5.14 6.28 -5.05
CA ALA A 65 -6.41 6.99 -4.88
C ALA A 65 -7.26 6.99 -6.17
N GLY A 66 -6.77 6.34 -7.22
CA GLY A 66 -7.45 6.17 -8.51
C GLY A 66 -7.70 4.69 -8.82
N LYS A 67 -7.45 4.28 -10.04
CA LYS A 67 -7.58 2.90 -10.49
C LYS A 67 -6.24 2.29 -10.82
N THR A 68 -5.87 1.21 -10.12
CA THR A 68 -4.56 0.57 -10.26
C THR A 68 -4.68 -0.93 -10.59
N TYR A 69 -3.87 -1.37 -11.55
CA TYR A 69 -3.69 -2.76 -11.91
C TYR A 69 -2.22 -3.14 -11.72
N ILE A 70 -1.95 -4.13 -10.88
CA ILE A 70 -0.61 -4.68 -10.64
C ILE A 70 -0.61 -6.14 -11.12
N TYR A 71 0.11 -6.41 -12.21
CA TYR A 71 0.18 -7.75 -12.77
C TYR A 71 1.30 -8.56 -12.14
N ASP A 72 2.46 -7.93 -11.88
CA ASP A 72 3.58 -8.51 -11.15
C ASP A 72 4.49 -7.40 -10.62
N GLY A 73 5.54 -7.77 -9.85
CA GLY A 73 6.56 -6.85 -9.36
C GLY A 73 6.99 -7.10 -7.93
N THR A 74 8.05 -6.39 -7.53
CA THR A 74 8.56 -6.38 -6.16
C THR A 74 8.36 -5.00 -5.55
N PHE A 75 7.63 -4.94 -4.45
CA PHE A 75 7.31 -3.74 -3.68
C PHE A 75 7.97 -3.87 -2.31
N ASP A 76 9.05 -3.12 -2.08
CA ASP A 76 9.91 -3.31 -0.90
C ASP A 76 10.12 -2.01 -0.13
N CYS A 77 9.54 -1.94 1.07
CA CYS A 77 9.68 -0.82 1.99
C CYS A 77 10.50 -1.18 3.24
N ARG A 78 11.45 -2.13 3.15
CA ARG A 78 12.36 -2.49 4.26
C ARG A 78 13.45 -1.47 4.50
N SER A 79 13.84 -0.71 3.50
CA SER A 79 14.98 0.22 3.57
C SER A 79 14.61 1.57 4.20
N CYS A 80 13.88 1.55 5.28
CA CYS A 80 13.54 2.77 5.99
C CYS A 80 14.74 3.33 6.73
N SER A 81 15.41 4.32 6.15
CA SER A 81 16.53 5.01 6.81
C SER A 81 16.07 6.10 7.79
N SER A 82 14.89 6.66 7.58
CA SER A 82 14.33 7.79 8.33
C SER A 82 13.00 7.49 9.03
N CYS A 83 12.52 6.25 9.00
CA CYS A 83 11.31 5.89 9.71
C CYS A 83 11.52 6.02 11.23
N ASN A 84 10.53 6.50 11.91
CA ASN A 84 10.47 6.59 13.36
C ASN A 84 9.18 5.92 13.85
N SER A 85 9.00 5.85 15.16
CA SER A 85 7.80 5.23 15.76
C SER A 85 6.47 5.86 15.35
N SER A 86 6.49 7.02 14.69
CA SER A 86 5.32 7.74 14.19
C SER A 86 5.11 7.59 12.68
N SER A 87 5.98 6.85 11.99
CA SER A 87 5.84 6.61 10.54
C SER A 87 4.90 5.44 10.33
N TRP A 88 3.66 5.72 9.95
CA TRP A 88 2.64 4.72 9.66
C TRP A 88 2.43 4.59 8.16
N GLY A 89 2.23 3.37 7.69
CA GLY A 89 1.86 3.12 6.31
C GLY A 89 2.00 1.65 5.91
N TYR A 90 1.45 1.38 4.76
CA TYR A 90 1.50 0.07 4.12
C TYR A 90 2.29 0.19 2.82
N THR A 91 2.99 -0.86 2.45
CA THR A 91 3.78 -0.89 1.22
C THR A 91 2.92 -0.66 -0.02
N ILE A 92 1.74 -1.27 -0.07
CA ILE A 92 0.69 -0.92 -1.03
C ILE A 92 -0.51 -0.44 -0.25
N GLN A 93 -0.98 0.76 -0.57
CA GLN A 93 -2.11 1.40 0.10
C GLN A 93 -3.14 1.88 -0.90
N SER A 94 -4.40 1.45 -0.73
CA SER A 94 -5.56 1.98 -1.46
C SER A 94 -6.40 2.81 -0.50
N HIS A 95 -6.55 4.10 -0.80
CA HIS A 95 -7.14 5.09 0.09
C HIS A 95 -7.88 6.18 -0.72
N GLN A 96 -8.99 6.67 -0.21
CA GLN A 96 -9.73 7.78 -0.81
C GLN A 96 -9.15 9.11 -0.30
N ASP A 97 -8.70 9.97 -1.21
CA ASP A 97 -8.06 11.25 -0.84
C ASP A 97 -9.04 12.26 -0.20
N SER A 98 -10.31 12.21 -0.58
CA SER A 98 -11.39 13.01 0.00
C SER A 98 -12.74 12.35 -0.25
N GLU A 99 -13.75 12.68 0.55
CA GLU A 99 -15.12 12.16 0.38
C GLU A 99 -15.73 12.49 -0.99
N GLU A 100 -15.28 13.58 -1.63
CA GLU A 100 -15.75 14.02 -2.94
C GLU A 100 -15.03 13.32 -4.11
N SER A 101 -13.89 12.67 -3.87
CA SER A 101 -13.16 11.96 -4.91
C SER A 101 -13.79 10.61 -5.23
N ALA A 102 -13.57 10.13 -6.46
CA ALA A 102 -13.98 8.77 -6.84
C ALA A 102 -13.37 7.73 -5.89
N LYS A 103 -14.14 6.69 -5.59
CA LYS A 103 -13.64 5.57 -4.78
C LYS A 103 -12.51 4.86 -5.52
N PRO A 104 -11.38 4.56 -4.85
CA PRO A 104 -10.26 3.89 -5.48
C PRO A 104 -10.59 2.44 -5.85
N GLU A 105 -9.94 1.94 -6.90
CA GLU A 105 -9.97 0.53 -7.28
C GLU A 105 -8.54 -0.02 -7.37
N LEU A 106 -8.29 -1.18 -6.79
CA LEU A 106 -6.99 -1.85 -6.85
C LEU A 106 -7.14 -3.32 -7.22
N TYR A 107 -6.47 -3.73 -8.28
CA TYR A 107 -6.41 -5.11 -8.76
C TYR A 107 -4.97 -5.61 -8.70
N PHE A 108 -4.70 -6.52 -7.78
CA PHE A 108 -3.39 -7.14 -7.57
C PHE A 108 -3.44 -8.59 -8.04
N TYR A 109 -2.73 -8.90 -9.11
CA TYR A 109 -2.75 -10.24 -9.72
C TYR A 109 -1.64 -11.12 -9.18
N ASN A 110 -0.42 -10.60 -9.05
CA ASN A 110 0.74 -11.31 -8.52
C ASN A 110 1.83 -10.32 -8.05
N GLY A 111 2.84 -10.82 -7.32
CA GLY A 111 4.02 -10.07 -6.92
C GLY A 111 4.41 -10.29 -5.46
N THR A 112 5.51 -9.65 -5.07
CA THR A 112 6.02 -9.71 -3.69
C THR A 112 5.92 -8.34 -3.03
N VAL A 113 5.26 -8.27 -1.89
CA VAL A 113 5.01 -7.04 -1.12
C VAL A 113 5.61 -7.17 0.28
N ILE A 114 6.63 -6.35 0.58
CA ILE A 114 7.37 -6.40 1.84
C ILE A 114 7.30 -5.05 2.54
N GLY A 115 6.79 -5.05 3.76
CA GLY A 115 6.68 -3.83 4.56
C GLY A 115 7.20 -3.98 5.97
N VAL A 116 7.64 -2.87 6.58
CA VAL A 116 8.08 -2.85 7.99
C VAL A 116 6.92 -2.61 8.96
N GLN A 117 5.80 -2.07 8.48
CA GLN A 117 4.60 -1.83 9.29
C GLN A 117 3.42 -2.62 8.77
N GLY A 118 3.19 -2.59 7.47
CA GLY A 118 2.16 -3.36 6.84
C GLY A 118 2.50 -3.61 5.38
N ALA A 119 1.99 -4.70 4.82
CA ALA A 119 2.24 -5.01 3.42
C ALA A 119 1.16 -4.40 2.51
N PHE A 120 -0.10 -4.76 2.73
CA PHE A 120 -1.21 -4.32 1.88
C PHE A 120 -2.35 -3.74 2.71
N SER A 121 -2.85 -2.56 2.33
CA SER A 121 -4.05 -1.99 2.93
C SER A 121 -5.04 -1.48 1.91
N THR A 122 -6.31 -1.60 2.26
CA THR A 122 -7.40 -0.94 1.57
C THR A 122 -8.35 -0.32 2.61
N SER A 123 -8.61 0.97 2.47
CA SER A 123 -9.40 1.74 3.43
C SER A 123 -10.61 2.44 2.83
N ALA A 124 -10.80 2.30 1.52
CA ALA A 124 -12.00 2.72 0.79
C ALA A 124 -12.09 2.02 -0.56
N GLY A 125 -13.28 1.96 -1.13
CA GLY A 125 -13.55 1.49 -2.48
C GLY A 125 -13.41 -0.02 -2.63
N TYR A 126 -12.80 -0.46 -3.74
CA TYR A 126 -12.73 -1.86 -4.11
C TYR A 126 -11.29 -2.34 -4.28
N SER A 127 -10.98 -3.50 -3.71
CA SER A 127 -9.70 -4.16 -3.94
C SER A 127 -9.86 -5.64 -4.23
N GLU A 128 -9.01 -6.16 -5.10
CA GLU A 128 -8.96 -7.56 -5.47
C GLU A 128 -7.53 -8.08 -5.42
N VAL A 129 -7.29 -9.19 -4.72
CA VAL A 129 -6.02 -9.89 -4.65
C VAL A 129 -6.20 -11.29 -5.24
N ARG A 130 -5.47 -11.59 -6.31
CA ARG A 130 -5.53 -12.90 -6.98
C ARG A 130 -4.50 -13.88 -6.46
N ASP A 131 -3.25 -13.43 -6.28
CA ASP A 131 -2.13 -14.23 -5.79
C ASP A 131 -1.02 -13.30 -5.28
N GLY A 132 0.10 -13.85 -4.81
CA GLY A 132 1.30 -13.12 -4.41
C GLY A 132 1.76 -13.40 -2.98
N GLU A 133 2.89 -12.80 -2.62
CA GLU A 133 3.49 -12.90 -1.30
C GLU A 133 3.42 -11.55 -0.58
N PHE A 134 2.76 -11.50 0.58
CA PHE A 134 2.59 -10.30 1.40
C PHE A 134 3.19 -10.54 2.77
N LYS A 135 4.23 -9.80 3.12
CA LYS A 135 4.90 -10.00 4.40
C LYS A 135 5.30 -8.73 5.12
N THR A 136 5.21 -8.78 6.43
CA THR A 136 5.79 -7.77 7.29
C THR A 136 7.11 -8.25 7.87
N VAL A 137 8.07 -7.33 8.01
CA VAL A 137 9.40 -7.61 8.56
C VAL A 137 9.73 -6.66 9.69
N ALA A 138 10.64 -7.07 10.57
CA ALA A 138 11.09 -6.21 11.65
C ALA A 138 11.89 -5.01 11.14
N CYS A 139 11.76 -3.89 11.80
CA CYS A 139 12.60 -2.72 11.61
C CYS A 139 13.20 -2.30 12.96
N ASP A 140 14.52 -2.14 13.02
CA ASP A 140 15.25 -1.78 14.25
C ASP A 140 14.86 -0.38 14.80
N LYS A 141 14.23 0.46 13.96
CA LYS A 141 13.84 1.83 14.31
C LYS A 141 12.39 1.94 14.78
N HIS A 142 11.57 0.91 14.55
CA HIS A 142 10.24 0.83 15.08
C HIS A 142 10.26 -0.01 16.36
N SER A 143 9.86 0.58 17.47
CA SER A 143 9.69 -0.20 18.70
C SER A 143 8.55 -1.21 18.48
N ASN A 144 8.90 -2.48 18.46
CA ASN A 144 7.97 -3.61 18.28
C ASN A 144 6.92 -3.77 19.41
N GLY A 145 6.71 -2.74 20.22
CA GLY A 145 6.04 -2.88 21.50
C GLY A 145 4.52 -2.78 21.51
N SER A 146 3.87 -2.18 20.52
CA SER A 146 2.43 -1.91 20.65
C SER A 146 1.65 -1.82 19.34
N SER A 147 2.27 -1.91 18.17
CA SER A 147 1.55 -1.79 16.91
C SER A 147 1.31 -3.14 16.30
N ALA A 148 0.07 -3.43 15.96
CA ALA A 148 -0.25 -4.58 15.14
C ALA A 148 0.25 -4.34 13.72
N PHE A 149 1.10 -5.24 13.24
CA PHE A 149 1.62 -5.23 11.88
C PHE A 149 0.81 -6.25 11.07
N TYR A 150 0.05 -5.79 10.11
CA TYR A 150 -0.80 -6.65 9.30
C TYR A 150 -0.20 -6.85 7.90
N ALA A 151 -0.15 -8.09 7.43
CA ALA A 151 0.14 -8.36 6.04
C ALA A 151 -1.02 -7.93 5.14
N LEU A 152 -2.27 -8.07 5.65
CA LEU A 152 -3.49 -7.57 5.03
C LEU A 152 -4.27 -6.70 6.03
N TYR A 153 -4.66 -5.51 5.61
CA TYR A 153 -5.49 -4.60 6.39
C TYR A 153 -6.66 -4.09 5.55
N VAL A 154 -7.87 -4.39 5.98
CA VAL A 154 -9.12 -3.95 5.35
C VAL A 154 -9.93 -3.21 6.39
N ALA A 155 -10.06 -1.89 6.25
CA ALA A 155 -10.78 -1.08 7.21
C ALA A 155 -11.44 0.13 6.54
N GLY A 156 -12.70 0.39 6.82
CA GLY A 156 -13.44 1.56 6.36
C GLY A 156 -13.00 2.83 7.10
N GLU A 157 -11.82 3.35 6.77
CA GLU A 157 -11.26 4.56 7.38
C GLU A 157 -11.60 5.83 6.60
N SER A 158 -11.77 5.71 5.29
CA SER A 158 -12.04 6.83 4.39
C SER A 158 -13.24 6.58 3.48
N GLY A 159 -14.04 5.56 3.77
CA GLY A 159 -15.23 5.19 3.00
C GLY A 159 -15.55 3.71 3.14
N GLU A 160 -16.69 3.30 2.59
CA GLU A 160 -17.02 1.88 2.46
C GLU A 160 -15.92 1.16 1.67
N VAL A 161 -15.50 -0.01 2.13
CA VAL A 161 -14.47 -0.81 1.51
C VAL A 161 -14.92 -2.25 1.30
N GLU A 162 -14.61 -2.77 0.11
CA GLU A 162 -14.74 -4.18 -0.23
C GLU A 162 -13.41 -4.74 -0.71
N CYS A 163 -12.98 -5.88 -0.17
CA CYS A 163 -11.75 -6.55 -0.57
C CYS A 163 -12.02 -8.04 -0.84
N ASN A 164 -11.71 -8.49 -2.06
CA ASN A 164 -11.83 -9.89 -2.47
C ASN A 164 -10.43 -10.52 -2.58
N VAL A 165 -10.13 -11.52 -1.76
CA VAL A 165 -8.86 -12.25 -1.74
C VAL A 165 -9.08 -13.66 -2.25
N TYR A 166 -8.55 -13.98 -3.43
CA TYR A 166 -8.70 -15.28 -4.09
C TYR A 166 -7.49 -16.19 -3.86
N GLY A 167 -6.34 -15.64 -3.49
CA GLY A 167 -5.11 -16.38 -3.21
C GLY A 167 -4.04 -15.50 -2.60
N GLY A 168 -2.83 -16.07 -2.46
CA GLY A 168 -1.67 -15.39 -1.91
C GLY A 168 -1.28 -15.85 -0.51
N GLU A 169 -0.04 -15.58 -0.15
CA GLU A 169 0.50 -15.88 1.16
C GLU A 169 0.66 -14.60 1.99
N PHE A 170 0.04 -14.55 3.15
CA PHE A 170 0.06 -13.39 4.06
C PHE A 170 0.79 -13.74 5.35
N THR A 171 2.01 -13.23 5.52
CA THR A 171 2.86 -13.50 6.68
C THR A 171 3.12 -12.21 7.47
N SER A 172 2.83 -12.23 8.76
CA SER A 172 3.11 -11.11 9.65
C SER A 172 4.06 -11.51 10.78
N ILE A 173 4.95 -10.58 11.16
CA ILE A 173 5.75 -10.70 12.39
C ILE A 173 4.91 -10.51 13.65
N SER A 174 3.72 -9.97 13.54
CA SER A 174 2.75 -9.89 14.64
C SER A 174 1.93 -11.19 14.75
N LYS A 175 1.10 -11.28 15.79
CA LYS A 175 0.24 -12.46 16.00
C LYS A 175 -0.92 -12.57 15.01
N VAL A 176 -1.20 -11.50 14.27
CA VAL A 176 -2.36 -11.42 13.37
C VAL A 176 -1.86 -11.03 11.99
N ALA A 177 -2.07 -11.89 11.00
CA ALA A 177 -1.65 -11.62 9.62
C ALA A 177 -2.65 -10.73 8.87
N ALA A 178 -3.95 -10.86 9.15
CA ALA A 178 -4.99 -10.07 8.50
C ALA A 178 -5.90 -9.38 9.53
N PHE A 179 -6.29 -8.16 9.24
CA PHE A 179 -7.30 -7.40 9.95
C PHE A 179 -8.42 -7.00 8.99
N VAL A 180 -9.66 -7.22 9.43
CA VAL A 180 -10.86 -6.73 8.74
C VAL A 180 -11.76 -6.10 9.78
N GLY A 181 -12.11 -4.84 9.62
CA GLY A 181 -12.96 -4.15 10.60
C GLY A 181 -13.07 -2.66 10.34
N ASN A 182 -13.77 -1.99 11.22
CA ASN A 182 -13.88 -0.54 11.19
C ASN A 182 -12.83 0.07 12.12
N SER A 183 -12.27 1.20 11.72
CA SER A 183 -11.39 1.97 12.60
C SER A 183 -12.17 2.42 13.85
N ASN A 184 -11.61 2.17 15.04
CA ASN A 184 -12.28 2.46 16.31
C ASN A 184 -12.38 3.95 16.65
N ASP A 185 -11.82 4.84 15.83
CA ASP A 185 -11.60 6.24 16.20
C ASP A 185 -12.52 7.25 15.52
N VAL A 186 -13.43 6.85 14.64
CA VAL A 186 -14.30 7.80 13.94
C VAL A 186 -15.75 7.44 14.12
N GLY A 187 -16.56 8.40 14.52
CA GLY A 187 -17.96 8.24 14.94
C GLY A 187 -18.93 7.75 13.88
N ASP A 188 -18.57 7.73 12.61
CA ASP A 188 -19.35 7.14 11.52
C ASP A 188 -18.68 5.83 11.09
N LYS A 189 -19.37 4.73 11.36
CA LYS A 189 -18.89 3.38 11.07
C LYS A 189 -19.17 3.05 9.61
N GLU A 190 -18.19 3.23 8.77
CA GLU A 190 -18.28 2.75 7.40
C GLU A 190 -18.00 1.24 7.33
N GLU A 191 -18.72 0.54 6.45
CA GLU A 191 -18.66 -0.92 6.38
C GLU A 191 -17.34 -1.38 5.75
N ALA A 192 -16.65 -2.30 6.43
CA ALA A 192 -15.50 -3.01 5.89
C ALA A 192 -15.88 -4.47 5.62
N LEU A 193 -15.81 -4.88 4.36
CA LEU A 193 -16.15 -6.21 3.91
C LEU A 193 -14.93 -6.87 3.25
N ALA A 194 -14.56 -8.06 3.70
CA ALA A 194 -13.55 -8.88 3.03
C ALA A 194 -14.09 -10.27 2.74
N HIS A 195 -13.90 -10.73 1.51
CA HIS A 195 -14.17 -12.09 1.08
C HIS A 195 -12.86 -12.81 0.84
N ILE A 196 -12.58 -13.88 1.60
CA ILE A 196 -11.36 -14.70 1.44
C ILE A 196 -11.79 -16.07 0.92
N TYR A 197 -11.30 -16.39 -0.28
CA TYR A 197 -11.57 -17.64 -0.98
C TYR A 197 -10.31 -18.51 -0.86
N GLY A 198 -10.39 -19.65 -0.21
CA GLY A 198 -9.26 -20.57 -0.02
C GLY A 198 -9.45 -21.88 -0.77
#